data_d97a21f4204e0a61030e1b53c0709d25
#
_entry.id   d97a21f4204e0a61030e1b53c0709d25
#
_cell.length_a   1.000
_cell.length_b   1.000
_cell.length_c   1.000
_cell.angle_alpha   90.00
_cell.angle_beta   90.00
_cell.angle_gamma   90.00
#
_symmetry.space_group_name_H-M   'P 1'
#
loop_
_entity.id
_entity.type
_entity.pdbx_description
1 polymer ?
#
loop_
_entity_poly.entity_id
_entity_poly.type
_entity_poly.pdbx_seq_one_letter_code
_entity_poly.pdbx_strand_id
1 'polypeptide(L)'
;MGFNIPYTDKKRVVIIGGGFGGLKLAEKLKKSKFQVVLIDKNNYHQFPPLLYQVASSGLEYNEISFPYRKIFQKRKNFYFRLAEVYGVNPKGHTIQTSIGELEYDYLVIAAGTITNFFGNKTIEEQSLPMKTVEEALALRDTLLINLEKATTCTDPDEKQALLNIVVVGGGATGCLLYTSPSPRD
;
A
#
# COMPACT_ATOMS: atom_id res chain seq x y z
N MET A 1 -19.27 -12.11 10.91
CA MET A 1 -18.22 -11.35 11.63
C MET A 1 -18.71 -9.91 11.78
N GLY A 2 -18.18 -9.13 12.70
CA GLY A 2 -18.61 -7.75 12.89
C GLY A 2 -17.47 -6.89 13.42
N PHE A 3 -17.68 -5.58 13.45
CA PHE A 3 -16.63 -4.60 13.83
C PHE A 3 -16.14 -4.72 15.27
N ASN A 4 -16.96 -5.31 16.18
CA ASN A 4 -16.64 -5.41 17.60
C ASN A 4 -16.04 -4.09 18.16
N ILE A 5 -16.77 -2.98 17.94
CA ILE A 5 -16.43 -1.66 18.45
C ILE A 5 -17.50 -1.31 19.50
N PRO A 6 -17.11 -0.96 20.74
CA PRO A 6 -18.07 -0.64 21.78
C PRO A 6 -18.89 0.60 21.41
N TYR A 7 -20.16 0.59 21.78
CA TYR A 7 -21.01 1.77 21.70
C TYR A 7 -20.51 2.84 22.67
N THR A 8 -20.55 4.10 22.25
CA THR A 8 -20.23 5.25 23.09
C THR A 8 -21.05 6.46 22.65
N ASP A 9 -21.26 7.43 23.53
CA ASP A 9 -21.91 8.71 23.22
C ASP A 9 -21.01 9.65 22.38
N LYS A 10 -19.80 9.20 22.05
CA LYS A 10 -18.85 9.98 21.26
C LYS A 10 -19.16 9.90 19.79
N LYS A 11 -19.06 11.02 19.12
CA LYS A 11 -19.11 11.07 17.66
C LYS A 11 -18.03 10.18 17.05
N ARG A 12 -18.42 9.36 16.07
CA ARG A 12 -17.53 8.41 15.41
C ARG A 12 -16.97 9.02 14.12
N VAL A 13 -15.64 9.04 14.04
CA VAL A 13 -14.91 9.37 12.82
C VAL A 13 -14.40 8.08 12.20
N VAL A 14 -14.86 7.75 11.00
CA VAL A 14 -14.35 6.62 10.21
C VAL A 14 -13.39 7.15 9.18
N ILE A 15 -12.19 6.55 9.11
CA ILE A 15 -11.12 6.88 8.15
C ILE A 15 -10.91 5.66 7.29
N ILE A 16 -11.15 5.78 5.97
CA ILE A 16 -10.90 4.72 4.98
C ILE A 16 -9.53 4.95 4.38
N GLY A 17 -8.61 4.03 4.62
CA GLY A 17 -7.22 4.09 4.15
C GLY A 17 -6.25 4.64 5.17
N GLY A 18 -5.22 3.86 5.48
CA GLY A 18 -4.15 4.18 6.44
C GLY A 18 -2.86 4.66 5.77
N GLY A 19 -2.92 5.13 4.53
CA GLY A 19 -1.82 5.82 3.87
C GLY A 19 -1.42 7.11 4.59
N PHE A 20 -0.59 7.95 3.97
CA PHE A 20 -0.08 9.18 4.60
C PHE A 20 -1.17 10.09 5.17
N GLY A 21 -2.25 10.33 4.39
CA GLY A 21 -3.34 11.20 4.81
C GLY A 21 -4.13 10.64 5.98
N GLY A 22 -4.56 9.38 5.87
CA GLY A 22 -5.35 8.72 6.91
C GLY A 22 -4.58 8.50 8.19
N LEU A 23 -3.31 8.05 8.09
CA LEU A 23 -2.41 7.90 9.24
C LEU A 23 -2.22 9.24 9.96
N LYS A 24 -1.90 10.30 9.22
CA LYS A 24 -1.66 11.63 9.80
C LYS A 24 -2.89 12.22 10.47
N LEU A 25 -4.08 12.02 9.88
CA LEU A 25 -5.33 12.42 10.50
C LEU A 25 -5.58 11.63 11.79
N ALA A 26 -5.44 10.30 11.71
CA ALA A 26 -5.60 9.45 12.89
C ALA A 26 -4.66 9.85 14.04
N GLU A 27 -3.41 10.25 13.72
CA GLU A 27 -2.47 10.78 14.71
C GLU A 27 -2.96 12.10 15.34
N LYS A 28 -3.41 13.06 14.52
CA LYS A 28 -3.92 14.35 15.01
C LYS A 28 -5.15 14.21 15.90
N LEU A 29 -6.00 13.22 15.65
CA LEU A 29 -7.17 12.93 16.46
C LEU A 29 -6.87 12.24 17.80
N LYS A 30 -5.61 12.02 18.17
CA LYS A 30 -5.20 11.32 19.40
C LYS A 30 -5.79 11.90 20.68
N LYS A 31 -5.90 13.22 20.76
CA LYS A 31 -6.43 13.94 21.93
C LYS A 31 -7.89 14.41 21.76
N SER A 32 -8.54 13.97 20.71
CA SER A 32 -9.92 14.37 20.40
C SER A 32 -10.93 13.64 21.28
N LYS A 33 -12.15 14.20 21.32
CA LYS A 33 -13.31 13.57 21.98
C LYS A 33 -13.98 12.50 21.11
N PHE A 34 -13.47 12.21 19.91
CA PHE A 34 -14.05 11.28 18.97
C PHE A 34 -13.72 9.82 19.29
N GLN A 35 -14.60 8.91 18.87
CA GLN A 35 -14.26 7.52 18.62
C GLN A 35 -13.71 7.42 17.20
N VAL A 36 -12.47 7.02 17.05
CA VAL A 36 -11.79 6.95 15.73
C VAL A 36 -11.68 5.51 15.26
N VAL A 37 -12.15 5.23 14.05
CA VAL A 37 -12.04 3.92 13.42
C VAL A 37 -11.25 4.07 12.14
N LEU A 38 -10.08 3.45 12.07
CA LEU A 38 -9.27 3.35 10.86
C LEU A 38 -9.53 2.00 10.20
N ILE A 39 -9.90 2.03 8.93
CA ILE A 39 -10.14 0.84 8.11
C ILE A 39 -9.13 0.84 6.97
N ASP A 40 -8.45 -0.27 6.81
CA ASP A 40 -7.53 -0.47 5.67
C ASP A 40 -7.58 -1.95 5.25
N LYS A 41 -7.34 -2.21 3.98
CA LYS A 41 -7.21 -3.57 3.43
C LYS A 41 -5.89 -4.25 3.87
N ASN A 42 -4.89 -3.47 4.27
CA ASN A 42 -3.63 -3.93 4.82
C ASN A 42 -3.58 -3.68 6.32
N ASN A 43 -2.86 -4.52 7.07
CA ASN A 43 -2.70 -4.36 8.52
C ASN A 43 -1.50 -3.48 8.90
N TYR A 44 -0.85 -2.86 7.91
CA TYR A 44 0.35 -2.04 8.08
C TYR A 44 0.28 -0.77 7.21
N HIS A 45 0.94 0.26 7.69
CA HIS A 45 1.30 1.43 6.90
C HIS A 45 2.56 1.13 6.11
N GLN A 46 2.56 1.41 4.83
CA GLN A 46 3.76 1.35 3.98
C GLN A 46 4.27 2.77 3.69
N PHE A 47 5.57 2.90 3.46
CA PHE A 47 6.21 4.15 3.07
C PHE A 47 6.61 4.12 1.58
N PRO A 48 5.70 4.46 0.65
CA PRO A 48 5.90 4.28 -0.79
C PRO A 48 7.15 4.95 -1.37
N PRO A 49 7.66 6.08 -0.84
CA PRO A 49 8.89 6.69 -1.38
C PRO A 49 10.13 5.82 -1.33
N LEU A 50 10.14 4.75 -0.53
CA LEU A 50 11.27 3.82 -0.41
C LEU A 50 11.04 2.46 -1.07
N LEU A 51 9.93 2.27 -1.79
CA LEU A 51 9.65 1.01 -2.50
C LEU A 51 10.74 0.66 -3.53
N TYR A 52 11.34 1.67 -4.16
CA TYR A 52 12.43 1.46 -5.11
C TYR A 52 13.64 0.77 -4.46
N GLN A 53 13.95 1.06 -3.20
CA GLN A 53 15.02 0.39 -2.47
C GLN A 53 14.68 -1.07 -2.15
N VAL A 54 13.42 -1.38 -1.88
CA VAL A 54 12.99 -2.77 -1.73
C VAL A 54 13.10 -3.52 -3.06
N ALA A 55 12.67 -2.90 -4.15
CA ALA A 55 12.74 -3.49 -5.49
C ALA A 55 14.19 -3.70 -5.98
N SER A 56 15.13 -2.84 -5.57
CA SER A 56 16.56 -2.98 -5.89
C SER A 56 17.36 -3.79 -4.86
N SER A 57 16.70 -4.46 -3.91
CA SER A 57 17.33 -5.23 -2.82
C SER A 57 18.20 -4.40 -1.85
N GLY A 58 18.09 -3.08 -1.88
CA GLY A 58 18.82 -2.18 -1.00
C GLY A 58 18.23 -2.02 0.40
N LEU A 59 16.96 -2.45 0.59
CA LEU A 59 16.25 -2.31 1.86
C LEU A 59 15.26 -3.47 2.06
N GLU A 60 15.18 -3.96 3.27
CA GLU A 60 14.17 -4.95 3.63
C GLU A 60 12.78 -4.30 3.78
N TYR A 61 11.74 -5.02 3.34
CA TYR A 61 10.37 -4.48 3.37
C TYR A 61 9.86 -4.14 4.78
N ASN A 62 10.38 -4.79 5.82
CA ASN A 62 10.06 -4.53 7.22
C ASN A 62 10.42 -3.11 7.66
N GLU A 63 11.41 -2.51 7.01
CA GLU A 63 11.92 -1.17 7.35
C GLU A 63 10.99 -0.06 6.85
N ILE A 64 10.13 -0.39 5.89
CA ILE A 64 9.16 0.54 5.31
C ILE A 64 7.70 0.17 5.59
N SER A 65 7.47 -0.90 6.37
CA SER A 65 6.14 -1.43 6.71
C SER A 65 5.92 -1.38 8.21
N PHE A 66 4.94 -0.60 8.66
CA PHE A 66 4.69 -0.36 10.07
C PHE A 66 3.28 -0.82 10.48
N PRO A 67 3.14 -1.89 11.28
CA PRO A 67 1.83 -2.40 11.69
C PRO A 67 0.99 -1.34 12.41
N TYR A 68 -0.24 -1.11 11.97
CA TYR A 68 -1.13 -0.11 12.57
C TYR A 68 -1.37 -0.34 14.06
N ARG A 69 -1.50 -1.61 14.47
CA ARG A 69 -1.68 -1.94 15.88
C ARG A 69 -0.50 -1.54 16.76
N LYS A 70 0.73 -1.54 16.19
CA LYS A 70 1.93 -1.06 16.88
C LYS A 70 1.96 0.47 16.94
N ILE A 71 1.62 1.14 15.84
CA ILE A 71 1.57 2.62 15.77
C ILE A 71 0.55 3.18 16.76
N PHE A 72 -0.62 2.53 16.86
CA PHE A 72 -1.74 3.00 17.65
C PHE A 72 -1.93 2.28 18.98
N GLN A 73 -0.96 1.45 19.41
CA GLN A 73 -1.03 0.80 20.73
C GLN A 73 -1.22 1.82 21.86
N LYS A 74 -1.91 1.43 22.94
CA LYS A 74 -2.21 2.28 24.10
C LYS A 74 -3.14 3.48 23.82
N ARG A 75 -3.76 3.57 22.66
CA ARG A 75 -4.76 4.62 22.39
C ARG A 75 -6.16 4.18 22.85
N LYS A 76 -6.77 4.99 23.70
CA LYS A 76 -8.17 4.86 24.05
C LYS A 76 -9.04 5.41 22.90
N ASN A 77 -10.21 4.80 22.68
CA ASN A 77 -11.19 5.20 21.64
C ASN A 77 -10.65 5.20 20.19
N PHE A 78 -9.62 4.43 19.93
CA PHE A 78 -9.09 4.19 18.59
C PHE A 78 -9.19 2.71 18.25
N TYR A 79 -9.73 2.41 17.06
CA TYR A 79 -9.96 1.04 16.59
C TYR A 79 -9.43 0.91 15.19
N PHE A 80 -8.50 0.01 14.98
CA PHE A 80 -8.09 -0.42 13.64
C PHE A 80 -8.90 -1.65 13.24
N ARG A 81 -9.40 -1.66 12.00
CA ARG A 81 -10.06 -2.83 11.41
C ARG A 81 -9.48 -3.12 10.03
N LEU A 82 -9.03 -4.37 9.89
CA LEU A 82 -8.62 -4.92 8.61
C LEU A 82 -9.89 -5.27 7.84
N ALA A 83 -10.20 -4.49 6.80
CA ALA A 83 -11.36 -4.72 5.97
C ALA A 83 -11.24 -3.99 4.64
N GLU A 84 -11.89 -4.53 3.63
CA GLU A 84 -12.11 -3.89 2.35
C GLU A 84 -13.45 -3.14 2.38
N VAL A 85 -13.47 -1.92 1.86
CA VAL A 85 -14.69 -1.08 1.79
C VAL A 85 -15.24 -1.17 0.37
N TYR A 86 -16.49 -1.61 0.25
CA TYR A 86 -17.16 -1.79 -1.03
C TYR A 86 -18.07 -0.63 -1.41
N GLY A 87 -18.60 0.08 -0.42
CA GLY A 87 -19.55 1.14 -0.67
C GLY A 87 -19.74 2.10 0.50
N VAL A 88 -20.26 3.27 0.16
CA VAL A 88 -20.63 4.32 1.13
C VAL A 88 -22.08 4.68 0.88
N ASN A 89 -22.87 4.71 1.93
CA ASN A 89 -24.24 5.25 1.94
C ASN A 89 -24.26 6.60 2.66
N PRO A 90 -24.14 7.73 1.93
CA PRO A 90 -24.10 9.06 2.57
C PRO A 90 -25.40 9.45 3.28
N LYS A 91 -26.55 8.96 2.78
CA LYS A 91 -27.87 9.26 3.38
C LYS A 91 -28.09 8.50 4.67
N GLY A 92 -27.63 7.25 4.73
CA GLY A 92 -27.72 6.41 5.92
C GLY A 92 -26.55 6.56 6.87
N HIS A 93 -25.54 7.36 6.53
CA HIS A 93 -24.30 7.51 7.30
C HIS A 93 -23.62 6.17 7.62
N THR A 94 -23.58 5.25 6.62
CA THR A 94 -22.98 3.92 6.77
C THR A 94 -21.98 3.61 5.68
N ILE A 95 -21.05 2.71 5.97
CA ILE A 95 -20.16 2.09 5.00
C ILE A 95 -20.37 0.58 4.97
N GLN A 96 -20.24 -0.01 3.78
CA GLN A 96 -20.31 -1.46 3.56
C GLN A 96 -18.88 -2.01 3.40
N THR A 97 -18.57 -3.07 4.14
CA THR A 97 -17.23 -3.65 4.15
C THR A 97 -17.26 -5.17 4.14
N SER A 98 -16.08 -5.80 3.94
CA SER A 98 -15.90 -7.26 3.99
C SER A 98 -16.24 -7.91 5.34
N ILE A 99 -16.37 -7.12 6.42
CA ILE A 99 -16.68 -7.62 7.77
C ILE A 99 -18.03 -7.12 8.31
N GLY A 100 -18.83 -6.46 7.45
CA GLY A 100 -20.15 -5.94 7.78
C GLY A 100 -20.32 -4.45 7.52
N GLU A 101 -21.38 -3.89 8.06
CA GLU A 101 -21.74 -2.48 7.94
C GLU A 101 -21.30 -1.71 9.19
N LEU A 102 -20.86 -0.44 9.02
CA LEU A 102 -20.46 0.43 10.11
C LEU A 102 -21.06 1.83 9.91
N GLU A 103 -21.71 2.33 10.96
CA GLU A 103 -22.22 3.70 11.01
C GLU A 103 -21.11 4.69 11.36
N TYR A 104 -21.23 5.93 10.86
CA TYR A 104 -20.32 7.04 11.13
C TYR A 104 -21.06 8.36 11.33
N ASP A 105 -20.49 9.25 12.12
CA ASP A 105 -20.87 10.67 12.15
C ASP A 105 -20.06 11.49 11.15
N TYR A 106 -18.77 11.14 11.00
CA TYR A 106 -17.86 11.77 10.06
C TYR A 106 -17.11 10.70 9.29
N LEU A 107 -17.06 10.84 7.98
CA LEU A 107 -16.32 9.95 7.09
C LEU A 107 -15.19 10.70 6.41
N VAL A 108 -14.00 10.09 6.40
CA VAL A 108 -12.84 10.58 5.67
C VAL A 108 -12.36 9.49 4.71
N ILE A 109 -12.35 9.80 3.43
CA ILE A 109 -11.87 8.90 2.39
C ILE A 109 -10.41 9.28 2.08
N ALA A 110 -9.49 8.41 2.46
CA ALA A 110 -8.04 8.53 2.28
C ALA A 110 -7.46 7.27 1.60
N ALA A 111 -8.24 6.70 0.66
CA ALA A 111 -7.97 5.41 0.02
C ALA A 111 -6.73 5.39 -0.90
N GLY A 112 -6.13 6.57 -1.17
CA GLY A 112 -4.98 6.69 -2.05
C GLY A 112 -5.34 6.50 -3.53
N THR A 113 -4.41 5.95 -4.30
CA THR A 113 -4.55 5.75 -5.74
C THR A 113 -3.98 4.39 -6.13
N ILE A 114 -4.42 3.86 -7.24
CA ILE A 114 -3.86 2.66 -7.89
C ILE A 114 -3.03 3.05 -9.11
N THR A 115 -2.24 2.12 -9.64
CA THR A 115 -1.56 2.29 -10.93
C THR A 115 -2.60 2.45 -12.02
N ASN A 116 -2.40 3.44 -12.90
CA ASN A 116 -3.28 3.68 -14.04
C ASN A 116 -2.51 3.41 -15.33
N PHE A 117 -2.98 2.48 -16.11
CA PHE A 117 -2.42 2.11 -17.41
C PHE A 117 -3.12 2.80 -18.58
N PHE A 118 -4.00 3.78 -18.30
CA PHE A 118 -4.74 4.57 -19.30
C PHE A 118 -5.50 3.72 -20.32
N GLY A 119 -5.98 2.54 -19.92
CA GLY A 119 -6.70 1.59 -20.75
C GLY A 119 -5.80 0.77 -21.70
N ASN A 120 -4.48 0.88 -21.61
CA ASN A 120 -3.55 0.07 -22.39
C ASN A 120 -3.34 -1.29 -21.72
N LYS A 121 -4.11 -2.28 -22.18
CA LYS A 121 -4.07 -3.64 -21.65
C LYS A 121 -2.73 -4.34 -21.85
N THR A 122 -2.06 -4.09 -22.96
CA THR A 122 -0.74 -4.70 -23.24
C THR A 122 0.30 -4.26 -22.21
N ILE A 123 0.30 -2.97 -21.87
CA ILE A 123 1.19 -2.46 -20.80
C ILE A 123 0.78 -3.03 -19.45
N GLU A 124 -0.51 -3.08 -19.15
CA GLU A 124 -1.01 -3.64 -17.89
C GLU A 124 -0.59 -5.10 -17.69
N GLU A 125 -0.70 -5.93 -18.73
CA GLU A 125 -0.36 -7.35 -18.68
C GLU A 125 1.14 -7.65 -18.67
N GLN A 126 1.96 -6.77 -19.26
CA GLN A 126 3.39 -6.99 -19.43
C GLN A 126 4.28 -6.18 -18.48
N SER A 127 3.69 -5.29 -17.68
CA SER A 127 4.48 -4.46 -16.77
C SER A 127 4.38 -4.94 -15.32
N LEU A 128 5.42 -4.62 -14.57
CA LEU A 128 5.47 -4.82 -13.11
C LEU A 128 5.30 -3.45 -12.44
N PRO A 129 4.12 -3.15 -11.89
CA PRO A 129 3.91 -1.90 -11.16
C PRO A 129 4.69 -1.88 -9.85
N MET A 130 4.94 -0.69 -9.29
CA MET A 130 5.66 -0.53 -8.04
C MET A 130 4.97 0.53 -7.16
N LYS A 131 3.83 0.17 -6.60
CA LYS A 131 3.02 1.04 -5.75
C LYS A 131 2.75 0.46 -4.37
N THR A 132 2.91 -0.84 -4.22
CA THR A 132 2.77 -1.59 -2.97
C THR A 132 4.04 -2.36 -2.65
N VAL A 133 4.15 -2.82 -1.40
CA VAL A 133 5.27 -3.67 -0.96
C VAL A 133 5.29 -4.99 -1.73
N GLU A 134 4.12 -5.58 -1.96
CA GLU A 134 3.98 -6.83 -2.71
C GLU A 134 4.48 -6.67 -4.15
N GLU A 135 4.12 -5.57 -4.81
CA GLU A 135 4.58 -5.26 -6.16
C GLU A 135 6.09 -5.02 -6.21
N ALA A 136 6.66 -4.31 -5.22
CA ALA A 136 8.11 -4.10 -5.13
C ALA A 136 8.88 -5.41 -4.92
N LEU A 137 8.35 -6.33 -4.09
CA LEU A 137 8.93 -7.66 -3.89
C LEU A 137 8.83 -8.52 -5.17
N ALA A 138 7.69 -8.50 -5.85
CA ALA A 138 7.53 -9.22 -7.12
C ALA A 138 8.50 -8.72 -8.18
N LEU A 139 8.70 -7.39 -8.27
CA LEU A 139 9.69 -6.80 -9.17
C LEU A 139 11.11 -7.25 -8.81
N ARG A 140 11.50 -7.17 -7.52
CA ARG A 140 12.79 -7.65 -7.02
C ARG A 140 13.05 -9.11 -7.41
N ASP A 141 12.09 -9.97 -7.10
CA ASP A 141 12.23 -11.40 -7.33
C ASP A 141 12.32 -11.71 -8.84
N THR A 142 11.58 -10.99 -9.67
CA THR A 142 11.69 -11.12 -11.14
C THR A 142 13.06 -10.72 -11.64
N LEU A 143 13.61 -9.60 -11.16
CA LEU A 143 14.95 -9.14 -11.54
C LEU A 143 16.01 -10.16 -11.14
N LEU A 144 15.99 -10.65 -9.90
CA LEU A 144 16.95 -11.65 -9.41
C LEU A 144 16.88 -12.96 -10.22
N ILE A 145 15.66 -13.46 -10.46
CA ILE A 145 15.45 -14.68 -11.26
C ILE A 145 15.97 -14.50 -12.69
N ASN A 146 15.73 -13.34 -13.31
CA ASN A 146 16.23 -13.08 -14.67
C ASN A 146 17.77 -13.00 -14.71
N LEU A 147 18.39 -12.40 -13.71
CA LEU A 147 19.83 -12.37 -13.56
C LEU A 147 20.41 -13.80 -13.45
N GLU A 148 19.83 -14.65 -12.62
CA GLU A 148 20.26 -16.05 -12.47
C GLU A 148 20.10 -16.84 -13.79
N LYS A 149 18.95 -16.70 -14.47
CA LYS A 149 18.73 -17.33 -15.78
C LYS A 149 19.76 -16.87 -16.81
N ALA A 150 20.11 -15.59 -16.83
CA ALA A 150 21.08 -15.04 -17.76
C ALA A 150 22.49 -15.60 -17.54
N THR A 151 22.84 -16.09 -16.33
CA THR A 151 24.15 -16.72 -16.06
C THR A 151 24.30 -18.08 -16.76
N THR A 152 23.20 -18.81 -16.94
CA THR A 152 23.19 -20.16 -17.54
C THR A 152 22.71 -20.14 -19.01
N CYS A 153 22.20 -19.01 -19.50
CA CYS A 153 21.73 -18.86 -20.87
C CYS A 153 22.89 -18.81 -21.84
N THR A 154 22.88 -19.69 -22.87
CA THR A 154 23.91 -19.78 -23.91
C THR A 154 23.54 -19.01 -25.18
N ASP A 155 22.25 -18.71 -25.38
CA ASP A 155 21.77 -17.89 -26.49
C ASP A 155 21.99 -16.41 -26.17
N PRO A 156 22.76 -15.67 -27.00
CA PRO A 156 23.03 -14.25 -26.74
C PRO A 156 21.78 -13.36 -26.78
N ASP A 157 20.82 -13.65 -27.65
CA ASP A 157 19.60 -12.83 -27.81
C ASP A 157 18.66 -13.05 -26.62
N GLU A 158 18.47 -14.30 -26.21
CA GLU A 158 17.71 -14.64 -25.01
C GLU A 158 18.36 -14.04 -23.75
N LYS A 159 19.68 -14.15 -23.63
CA LYS A 159 20.42 -13.54 -22.53
C LYS A 159 20.23 -12.03 -22.47
N GLN A 160 20.30 -11.35 -23.62
CA GLN A 160 20.09 -9.91 -23.70
C GLN A 160 18.65 -9.55 -23.30
N ALA A 161 17.65 -10.33 -23.72
CA ALA A 161 16.25 -10.13 -23.37
C ALA A 161 16.01 -10.24 -21.84
N LEU A 162 16.65 -11.21 -21.18
CA LEU A 162 16.58 -11.37 -19.71
C LEU A 162 17.19 -10.19 -18.95
N LEU A 163 18.18 -9.53 -19.52
CA LEU A 163 18.90 -8.41 -18.88
C LEU A 163 18.33 -7.05 -19.24
N ASN A 164 17.45 -6.96 -20.24
CA ASN A 164 16.84 -5.70 -20.63
C ASN A 164 15.73 -5.30 -19.64
N ILE A 165 15.89 -4.14 -19.02
CA ILE A 165 14.92 -3.55 -18.12
C ILE A 165 14.47 -2.23 -18.73
N VAL A 166 13.16 -2.08 -18.93
CA VAL A 166 12.54 -0.85 -19.43
C VAL A 166 11.74 -0.20 -18.31
N VAL A 167 12.11 1.03 -17.94
CA VAL A 167 11.38 1.82 -16.95
C VAL A 167 10.44 2.77 -17.67
N VAL A 168 9.13 2.62 -17.43
CA VAL A 168 8.08 3.44 -18.03
C VAL A 168 7.61 4.51 -17.06
N GLY A 169 7.78 5.77 -17.44
CA GLY A 169 7.36 6.94 -16.68
C GLY A 169 8.50 7.71 -16.04
N GLY A 170 8.42 9.04 -16.07
CA GLY A 170 9.42 9.99 -15.57
C GLY A 170 9.14 10.48 -14.15
N GLY A 171 8.34 9.75 -13.34
CA GLY A 171 8.08 10.10 -11.94
C GLY A 171 9.27 9.80 -11.03
N ALA A 172 9.29 10.39 -9.83
CA ALA A 172 10.39 10.24 -8.86
C ALA A 172 10.73 8.77 -8.57
N THR A 173 9.73 7.91 -8.44
CA THR A 173 9.93 6.48 -8.15
C THR A 173 10.70 5.75 -9.28
N GLY A 174 10.32 5.99 -10.54
CA GLY A 174 11.02 5.40 -11.69
C GLY A 174 12.45 5.92 -11.83
N CYS A 175 12.66 7.23 -11.66
CA CYS A 175 14.00 7.83 -11.68
C CYS A 175 14.91 7.26 -10.58
N LEU A 176 14.37 7.12 -9.36
CA LEU A 176 15.12 6.56 -8.23
C LEU A 176 15.44 5.07 -8.43
N LEU A 177 14.51 4.30 -8.99
CA LEU A 177 14.77 2.89 -9.33
C LEU A 177 15.89 2.77 -10.37
N TYR A 178 15.83 3.58 -11.44
CA TYR A 178 16.84 3.57 -12.50
C TYR A 178 18.24 3.96 -12.00
N THR A 179 18.33 4.86 -11.04
CA THR A 179 19.61 5.34 -10.47
C THR A 179 20.06 4.56 -9.25
N SER A 180 19.30 3.57 -8.79
CA SER A 180 19.71 2.72 -7.66
C SER A 180 20.91 1.86 -8.05
N PRO A 181 21.86 1.63 -7.12
CA PRO A 181 22.94 0.67 -7.35
C PRO A 181 22.36 -0.70 -7.69
N SER A 182 22.95 -1.34 -8.69
CA SER A 182 22.64 -2.72 -9.01
C SER A 182 23.18 -3.63 -7.91
N PRO A 183 22.54 -4.79 -7.61
CA PRO A 183 23.13 -5.81 -6.72
C PRO A 183 24.51 -6.32 -7.21
N ARG A 184 24.96 -5.89 -8.37
CA ARG A 184 26.27 -6.23 -8.97
C ARG A 184 27.36 -5.20 -8.71
N ASP A 185 26.99 -4.01 -8.23
CA ASP A 185 27.94 -2.96 -7.86
C ASP A 185 28.37 -3.17 -6.39
#